data_034773127a0b950d55fe45067c32d3a5
#
_entry.id   034773127a0b950d55fe45067c32d3a5
#
_cell.length_a   1.000
_cell.length_b   1.000
_cell.length_c   1.000
_cell.angle_alpha   90.00
_cell.angle_beta   90.00
_cell.angle_gamma   90.00
#
_symmetry.space_group_name_H-M   'P 1'
#
loop_
_entity.id
_entity.type
_entity.pdbx_description
1 polymer ?
#
loop_
_entity_poly.entity_id
_entity_poly.type
_entity_poly.pdbx_seq_one_letter_code
_entity_poly.pdbx_strand_id
1 'polypeptide(L)'
;TTGGTVGNARIEGAWNSTTLTDESALFWQHVRLAGLATGPTNTAAADYLPNNAENGRLGVQSWSAAFPTITGMSGSYVVCSDNLSGRLAKQVDANLDDGETSTGSVRAVVSGTPGAGVAAAAVVDGNIYTVCMTF
;
A
#
# COMPACT_ATOMS: atom_id res chain seq x y z
N THR A 1 5.49 -20.70 -3.23
CA THR A 1 4.40 -19.81 -2.82
C THR A 1 3.09 -20.56 -2.80
N THR A 2 2.34 -20.47 -1.73
CA THR A 2 1.02 -21.07 -1.61
C THR A 2 -0.10 -20.05 -1.83
N GLY A 3 0.23 -18.76 -1.93
CA GLY A 3 -0.72 -17.65 -2.04
C GLY A 3 -0.81 -16.96 -3.40
N GLY A 4 -0.25 -17.56 -4.46
CA GLY A 4 -0.28 -16.97 -5.80
C GLY A 4 0.13 -17.94 -6.90
N THR A 5 0.03 -17.53 -8.16
CA THR A 5 0.41 -18.30 -9.35
C THR A 5 1.84 -17.96 -9.75
N VAL A 6 2.75 -18.91 -9.58
CA VAL A 6 4.18 -18.71 -9.90
C VAL A 6 4.38 -18.36 -11.38
N GLY A 7 5.12 -17.29 -11.64
CA GLY A 7 5.54 -16.90 -12.98
C GLY A 7 4.49 -16.16 -13.81
N ASN A 8 3.41 -15.68 -13.21
CA ASN A 8 2.36 -14.90 -13.89
C ASN A 8 2.65 -13.39 -13.98
N ALA A 9 3.82 -12.94 -13.52
CA ALA A 9 4.25 -11.54 -13.45
C ALA A 9 3.31 -10.63 -12.61
N ARG A 10 2.65 -11.19 -11.61
CA ARG A 10 1.78 -10.48 -10.69
C ARG A 10 2.30 -10.63 -9.26
N ILE A 11 1.94 -9.68 -8.40
CA ILE A 11 2.11 -9.76 -6.95
C ILE A 11 0.72 -9.99 -6.37
N GLU A 12 0.37 -11.25 -6.15
CA GLU A 12 -0.94 -11.66 -5.65
C GLU A 12 -1.02 -11.58 -4.12
N GLY A 13 -2.23 -11.42 -3.61
CA GLY A 13 -2.50 -11.12 -2.21
C GLY A 13 -2.69 -9.63 -1.94
N ALA A 14 -3.39 -9.30 -0.85
CA ALA A 14 -3.62 -7.91 -0.47
C ALA A 14 -2.31 -7.24 -0.02
N TRP A 15 -2.14 -5.97 -0.30
CA TRP A 15 -0.95 -5.19 0.11
C TRP A 15 -0.69 -5.25 1.63
N ASN A 16 -1.75 -5.34 2.43
CA ASN A 16 -1.70 -5.42 3.89
C ASN A 16 -1.84 -6.86 4.42
N SER A 17 -1.67 -7.88 3.58
CA SER A 17 -1.76 -9.28 4.00
C SER A 17 -0.78 -9.58 5.14
N THR A 18 -1.25 -10.33 6.12
CA THR A 18 -0.45 -10.93 7.20
C THR A 18 -0.12 -12.39 6.92
N THR A 19 -0.63 -12.94 5.83
CA THR A 19 -0.33 -14.30 5.37
C THR A 19 1.04 -14.31 4.71
N LEU A 20 2.04 -14.83 5.40
CA LEU A 20 3.44 -14.77 4.98
C LEU A 20 3.76 -15.61 3.72
N THR A 21 2.79 -16.36 3.22
CA THR A 21 2.89 -17.14 1.96
C THR A 21 2.29 -16.39 0.77
N ASP A 22 1.62 -15.26 0.99
CA ASP A 22 1.13 -14.41 -0.11
C ASP A 22 2.31 -13.72 -0.82
N GLU A 23 2.19 -13.53 -2.12
CA GLU A 23 3.26 -12.88 -2.90
C GLU A 23 3.49 -11.43 -2.48
N SER A 24 2.44 -10.71 -2.06
CA SER A 24 2.55 -9.36 -1.50
C SER A 24 3.41 -9.33 -0.22
N ALA A 25 3.40 -10.38 0.59
CA ALA A 25 4.29 -10.52 1.74
C ALA A 25 5.68 -11.00 1.33
N LEU A 26 5.79 -11.99 0.45
CA LEU A 26 7.06 -12.54 -0.03
C LEU A 26 7.86 -11.55 -0.89
N PHE A 27 7.21 -10.56 -1.49
CA PHE A 27 7.86 -9.47 -2.21
C PHE A 27 8.99 -8.84 -1.38
N TRP A 28 8.75 -8.59 -0.10
CA TRP A 28 9.75 -7.98 0.79
C TRP A 28 10.97 -8.87 1.02
N GLN A 29 10.79 -10.20 1.08
CA GLN A 29 11.91 -11.13 1.14
C GLN A 29 12.75 -11.05 -0.14
N HIS A 30 12.11 -11.06 -1.29
CA HIS A 30 12.78 -11.06 -2.59
C HIS A 30 13.59 -9.79 -2.82
N VAL A 31 13.02 -8.61 -2.55
CA VAL A 31 13.75 -7.34 -2.75
C VAL A 31 14.89 -7.16 -1.73
N ARG A 32 14.75 -7.71 -0.52
CA ARG A 32 15.82 -7.71 0.48
C ARG A 32 16.94 -8.67 0.14
N LEU A 33 16.63 -9.87 -0.34
CA LEU A 33 17.63 -10.83 -0.84
C LEU A 33 18.38 -10.28 -2.06
N ALA A 34 17.71 -9.48 -2.88
CA ALA A 34 18.31 -8.79 -4.02
C ALA A 34 19.13 -7.54 -3.62
N GLY A 35 19.16 -7.16 -2.33
CA GLY A 35 19.86 -5.98 -1.85
C GLY A 35 19.20 -4.65 -2.21
N LEU A 36 17.93 -4.66 -2.62
CA LEU A 36 17.18 -3.48 -3.04
C LEU A 36 16.41 -2.82 -1.89
N ALA A 37 16.26 -3.50 -0.77
CA ALA A 37 15.64 -2.97 0.44
C ALA A 37 16.34 -3.50 1.69
N THR A 38 16.26 -2.76 2.79
CA THR A 38 16.76 -3.17 4.10
C THR A 38 15.71 -3.94 4.88
N GLY A 39 16.15 -4.75 5.85
CA GLY A 39 15.28 -5.49 6.76
C GLY A 39 15.51 -7.00 6.74
N PRO A 40 14.82 -7.75 7.61
CA PRO A 40 15.00 -9.19 7.72
C PRO A 40 14.50 -9.94 6.49
N THR A 41 15.24 -10.97 6.09
CA THR A 41 14.84 -11.92 5.04
C THR A 41 14.11 -13.14 5.59
N ASN A 42 14.15 -13.33 6.91
CA ASN A 42 13.40 -14.37 7.58
C ASN A 42 11.95 -13.93 7.79
N THR A 43 11.01 -14.60 7.16
CA THR A 43 9.57 -14.30 7.25
C THR A 43 8.99 -14.46 8.66
N ALA A 44 9.65 -15.21 9.54
CA ALA A 44 9.24 -15.37 10.94
C ALA A 44 9.73 -14.24 11.87
N ALA A 45 10.52 -13.30 11.36
CA ALA A 45 10.97 -12.17 12.17
C ALA A 45 9.78 -11.22 12.48
N ALA A 46 9.74 -10.70 13.71
CA ALA A 46 8.64 -9.87 14.18
C ALA A 46 8.51 -8.54 13.37
N ASP A 47 9.62 -8.04 12.84
CA ASP A 47 9.73 -6.85 12.02
C ASP A 47 9.84 -7.15 10.51
N TYR A 48 9.45 -8.37 10.10
CA TYR A 48 9.53 -8.78 8.70
C TYR A 48 8.65 -7.94 7.78
N LEU A 49 7.41 -7.70 8.17
CA LEU A 49 6.47 -6.90 7.39
C LEU A 49 6.75 -5.41 7.63
N PRO A 50 7.07 -4.63 6.57
CA PRO A 50 7.54 -3.27 6.75
C PRO A 50 6.45 -2.33 7.24
N ASN A 51 6.85 -1.41 8.10
CA ASN A 51 6.05 -0.28 8.53
C ASN A 51 6.69 1.03 8.06
N ASN A 52 5.85 2.05 7.91
CA ASN A 52 6.28 3.43 7.67
C ASN A 52 6.72 4.10 8.99
N ALA A 53 7.15 5.36 8.91
CA ALA A 53 7.59 6.14 10.07
C ALA A 53 6.48 6.41 11.11
N GLU A 54 5.22 6.32 10.71
CA GLU A 54 4.04 6.47 11.58
C GLU A 54 3.55 5.11 12.15
N ASN A 55 4.37 4.06 12.08
CA ASN A 55 4.05 2.68 12.46
C ASN A 55 2.86 2.08 11.70
N GLY A 56 2.47 2.66 10.57
CA GLY A 56 1.48 2.11 9.66
C GLY A 56 2.09 1.07 8.73
N ARG A 57 1.27 0.16 8.26
CA ARG A 57 1.68 -0.87 7.32
C ARG A 57 2.07 -0.24 5.97
N LEU A 58 3.18 -0.70 5.41
CA LEU A 58 3.58 -0.43 4.05
C LEU A 58 3.47 -1.72 3.23
N GLY A 59 2.86 -1.67 2.06
CA GLY A 59 2.69 -2.87 1.24
C GLY A 59 2.53 -2.58 -0.23
N VAL A 60 2.63 -3.66 -1.01
CA VAL A 60 2.53 -3.64 -2.47
C VAL A 60 1.68 -4.82 -2.94
N GLN A 61 0.91 -4.62 -3.98
CA GLN A 61 0.18 -5.66 -4.69
C GLN A 61 0.05 -5.31 -6.18
N SER A 62 -0.20 -6.29 -7.02
CA SER A 62 -0.70 -6.00 -8.36
C SER A 62 -2.11 -5.43 -8.28
N TRP A 63 -2.41 -4.47 -9.14
CA TRP A 63 -3.78 -3.96 -9.23
C TRP A 63 -4.75 -5.10 -9.60
N SER A 64 -5.87 -5.14 -8.91
CA SER A 64 -6.95 -6.11 -9.17
C SER A 64 -8.28 -5.51 -8.74
N ALA A 65 -9.29 -5.66 -9.56
CA ALA A 65 -10.66 -5.28 -9.22
C ALA A 65 -11.25 -6.08 -8.03
N ALA A 66 -10.66 -7.24 -7.71
CA ALA A 66 -11.10 -8.07 -6.58
C ALA A 66 -10.59 -7.56 -5.22
N PHE A 67 -9.54 -6.72 -5.20
CA PHE A 67 -8.94 -6.19 -3.97
C PHE A 67 -8.70 -4.67 -4.06
N PRO A 68 -9.71 -3.87 -4.37
CA PRO A 68 -9.53 -2.43 -4.41
C PRO A 68 -9.52 -1.89 -2.99
N THR A 69 -8.39 -1.36 -2.53
CA THR A 69 -8.36 -0.54 -1.31
C THR A 69 -9.05 0.78 -1.59
N ILE A 70 -8.77 1.39 -2.73
CA ILE A 70 -9.41 2.63 -3.18
C ILE A 70 -10.05 2.40 -4.55
N THR A 71 -11.35 2.60 -4.63
CA THR A 71 -12.11 2.46 -5.88
C THR A 71 -11.69 3.49 -6.92
N GLY A 72 -11.67 3.08 -8.18
CA GLY A 72 -11.35 3.96 -9.31
C GLY A 72 -9.87 4.16 -9.57
N MET A 73 -8.98 3.57 -8.74
CA MET A 73 -7.56 3.47 -9.09
C MET A 73 -7.36 2.41 -10.19
N SER A 74 -6.38 2.64 -11.05
CA SER A 74 -6.01 1.70 -12.11
C SER A 74 -4.51 1.79 -12.36
N GLY A 75 -3.88 0.68 -12.75
CA GLY A 75 -2.44 0.58 -12.98
C GLY A 75 -2.00 -0.87 -12.98
N SER A 76 -0.69 -1.13 -13.07
CA SER A 76 -0.14 -2.48 -12.96
C SER A 76 0.07 -2.88 -11.50
N TYR A 77 0.56 -1.95 -10.68
CA TYR A 77 0.87 -2.15 -9.27
C TYR A 77 0.29 -1.03 -8.42
N VAL A 78 0.02 -1.36 -7.17
CA VAL A 78 -0.44 -0.42 -6.14
C VAL A 78 0.49 -0.54 -4.94
N VAL A 79 1.02 0.58 -4.48
CA VAL A 79 1.74 0.69 -3.21
C VAL A 79 0.87 1.46 -2.25
N CYS A 80 0.64 0.92 -1.06
CA CYS A 80 -0.18 1.56 -0.02
C CYS A 80 0.63 1.75 1.26
N SER A 81 0.37 2.88 1.92
CA SER A 81 0.93 3.24 3.22
C SER A 81 -0.22 3.63 4.15
N ASP A 82 -0.33 2.93 5.26
CA ASP A 82 -1.41 3.14 6.23
C ASP A 82 -0.99 4.03 7.40
N ASN A 83 -1.95 4.36 8.26
CA ASN A 83 -1.77 5.13 9.48
C ASN A 83 -1.14 6.52 9.28
N LEU A 84 -1.36 7.14 8.13
CA LEU A 84 -0.90 8.50 7.86
C LEU A 84 -1.92 9.50 8.38
N SER A 85 -1.47 10.56 9.07
CA SER A 85 -2.36 11.67 9.43
C SER A 85 -2.92 12.35 8.17
N GLY A 86 -4.10 12.93 8.25
CA GLY A 86 -4.71 13.62 7.12
C GLY A 86 -3.81 14.73 6.56
N ARG A 87 -3.04 15.39 7.42
CA ARG A 87 -2.03 16.36 7.00
C ARG A 87 -0.96 15.73 6.10
N LEU A 88 -0.42 14.56 6.50
CA LEU A 88 0.57 13.84 5.70
C LEU A 88 -0.05 13.29 4.42
N ALA A 89 -1.28 12.77 4.47
CA ALA A 89 -1.99 12.29 3.28
C ALA A 89 -2.12 13.38 2.21
N LYS A 90 -2.56 14.58 2.59
CA LYS A 90 -2.63 15.75 1.69
C LYS A 90 -1.25 16.16 1.17
N GLN A 91 -0.23 16.13 2.01
CA GLN A 91 1.13 16.52 1.62
C GLN A 91 1.76 15.51 0.65
N VAL A 92 1.54 14.22 0.85
CA VAL A 92 2.02 13.17 -0.06
C VAL A 92 1.39 13.35 -1.43
N ASP A 93 0.08 13.54 -1.49
CA ASP A 93 -0.65 13.76 -2.75
C ASP A 93 -0.14 15.02 -3.47
N ALA A 94 -0.10 16.16 -2.78
CA ALA A 94 0.38 17.42 -3.36
C ALA A 94 1.82 17.38 -3.87
N ASN A 95 2.66 16.49 -3.33
CA ASN A 95 4.06 16.33 -3.77
C ASN A 95 4.22 15.33 -4.92
N LEU A 96 3.34 14.33 -5.02
CA LEU A 96 3.49 13.22 -5.95
C LEU A 96 2.44 13.21 -7.08
N ASP A 97 1.34 13.97 -6.91
CA ASP A 97 0.24 14.02 -7.87
C ASP A 97 -0.36 15.43 -7.99
N ASP A 98 -1.68 15.55 -7.97
CA ASP A 98 -2.43 16.78 -8.28
C ASP A 98 -2.90 17.57 -7.04
N GLY A 99 -2.71 17.05 -5.84
CA GLY A 99 -3.17 17.65 -4.57
C GLY A 99 -4.63 17.35 -4.23
N GLU A 100 -5.30 16.48 -4.99
CA GLU A 100 -6.67 16.05 -4.75
C GLU A 100 -6.75 14.55 -4.41
N THR A 101 -6.78 14.24 -3.13
CA THR A 101 -6.69 12.88 -2.58
C THR A 101 -7.82 11.92 -2.99
N SER A 102 -8.81 12.37 -3.74
CA SER A 102 -9.87 11.53 -4.30
C SER A 102 -9.68 11.15 -5.77
N THR A 103 -8.73 11.78 -6.47
CA THR A 103 -8.47 11.59 -7.90
C THR A 103 -7.01 11.26 -8.17
N GLY A 104 -6.60 11.21 -9.43
CA GLY A 104 -5.21 10.98 -9.80
C GLY A 104 -4.68 9.57 -9.53
N SER A 105 -3.37 9.46 -9.52
CA SER A 105 -2.61 8.23 -9.27
C SER A 105 -2.28 8.02 -7.79
N VAL A 106 -2.34 9.07 -6.97
CA VAL A 106 -2.24 9.02 -5.51
C VAL A 106 -3.62 9.32 -4.92
N ARG A 107 -4.12 8.44 -4.06
CA ARG A 107 -5.43 8.65 -3.42
C ARG A 107 -5.40 8.22 -1.96
N ALA A 108 -6.32 8.80 -1.17
CA ALA A 108 -6.46 8.49 0.24
C ALA A 108 -7.87 8.02 0.60
N VAL A 109 -7.96 7.05 1.51
CA VAL A 109 -9.20 6.65 2.19
C VAL A 109 -8.98 6.66 3.70
N VAL A 110 -10.05 6.72 4.48
CA VAL A 110 -9.95 6.55 5.94
C VAL A 110 -9.35 5.17 6.23
N SER A 111 -8.37 5.11 7.13
CA SER A 111 -7.69 3.86 7.49
C SER A 111 -8.69 2.78 7.89
N GLY A 112 -8.47 1.57 7.36
CA GLY A 112 -9.35 0.42 7.58
C GLY A 112 -10.71 0.46 6.87
N THR A 113 -10.97 1.47 6.02
CA THR A 113 -12.25 1.64 5.32
C THR A 113 -12.04 1.71 3.80
N PRO A 114 -11.92 0.57 3.09
CA PRO A 114 -11.81 0.57 1.64
C PRO A 114 -13.01 1.24 0.97
N GLY A 115 -12.77 1.97 -0.12
CA GLY A 115 -13.86 2.63 -0.84
C GLY A 115 -13.40 3.75 -1.77
N ALA A 116 -14.26 4.73 -1.99
CA ALA A 116 -13.92 5.90 -2.79
C ALA A 116 -12.87 6.77 -2.09
N GLY A 117 -11.97 7.36 -2.85
CA GLY A 117 -11.02 8.34 -2.33
C GLY A 117 -11.73 9.50 -1.64
N VAL A 118 -11.16 9.99 -0.54
CA VAL A 118 -11.68 11.13 0.20
C VAL A 118 -11.13 12.42 -0.41
N ALA A 119 -12.01 13.34 -0.81
CA ALA A 119 -11.58 14.62 -1.37
C ALA A 119 -10.70 15.40 -0.38
N ALA A 120 -9.65 16.07 -0.85
CA ALA A 120 -8.68 16.77 -0.02
C ALA A 120 -9.33 17.76 0.95
N ALA A 121 -10.41 18.43 0.52
CA ALA A 121 -11.19 19.33 1.36
C ALA A 121 -11.92 18.65 2.54
N ALA A 122 -12.19 17.34 2.43
CA ALA A 122 -12.84 16.53 3.46
C ALA A 122 -11.86 15.75 4.34
N VAL A 123 -10.56 15.76 3.99
CA VAL A 123 -9.52 15.14 4.80
C VAL A 123 -9.25 15.96 6.07
N VAL A 124 -9.50 15.34 7.22
CA VAL A 124 -9.28 15.94 8.54
C VAL A 124 -7.88 15.63 9.04
N ASP A 125 -7.10 16.64 9.40
CA ASP A 125 -5.67 16.51 9.77
C ASP A 125 -5.42 15.55 10.93
N GLY A 126 -6.34 15.48 11.90
CA GLY A 126 -6.25 14.61 13.08
C GLY A 126 -6.72 13.18 12.87
N ASN A 127 -7.32 12.86 11.74
CA ASN A 127 -7.72 11.49 11.42
C ASN A 127 -6.60 10.75 10.70
N ILE A 128 -6.69 9.42 10.66
CA ILE A 128 -5.71 8.56 10.01
C ILE A 128 -6.26 7.99 8.70
N TYR A 129 -5.39 7.89 7.72
CA TYR A 129 -5.72 7.50 6.34
C TYR A 129 -4.76 6.44 5.82
N THR A 130 -5.26 5.63 4.90
CA THR A 130 -4.46 4.81 4.00
C THR A 130 -4.27 5.59 2.70
N VAL A 131 -3.04 5.82 2.31
CA VAL A 131 -2.69 6.45 1.02
C VAL A 131 -2.14 5.39 0.09
N CYS A 132 -2.68 5.30 -1.11
CA CYS A 132 -2.21 4.39 -2.15
C CYS A 132 -1.78 5.16 -3.39
N MET A 133 -0.75 4.65 -4.06
CA MET A 133 -0.24 5.14 -5.34
C MET A 133 -0.23 4.01 -6.36
N THR A 134 -0.66 4.30 -7.59
CA THR A 134 -0.62 3.37 -8.74
C THR A 134 0.48 3.70 -9.72
N PHE A 135 1.00 2.64 -10.35
CA PHE A 135 2.03 2.70 -11.40
C PHE A 135 1.61 1.94 -12.64
#